data_a96523818bde186a56ddaf01455b4761
#
_entry.id   a96523818bde186a56ddaf01455b4761
#
_cell.length_a   1.000
_cell.length_b   1.000
_cell.length_c   1.000
_cell.angle_alpha   90.00
_cell.angle_beta   90.00
_cell.angle_gamma   90.00
#
_symmetry.space_group_name_H-M   'P 1'
#
loop_
_entity.id
_entity.type
_entity.pdbx_description
1 polymer ?
#
loop_
_entity_poly.entity_id
_entity_poly.type
_entity_poly.pdbx_seq_one_letter_code
_entity_poly.pdbx_strand_id
1 'polypeptide(L)'
;TPIGVALARVGDSLGYDMESWDSGCCGGTPDLATTDAVVVASHGNGEEAVLEAAVKSGVPYIGLVASRKRGAAVLASLDLTDEEKSRIRTPAGMDIGARTAEEVALSILAEVIAQRTGEPRAMATPSSVQTAVDPVCHMDVVMVPTSLHAEVDGETWWFCCQGCLDRFVADPAAFARA
;
A
#
# COMPACT_ATOMS: atom_id res chain seq x y z
N THR A 1 4.72 19.60 4.04
CA THR A 1 3.85 19.85 2.87
C THR A 1 2.55 19.06 2.97
N PRO A 2 1.42 19.49 2.33
CA PRO A 2 0.17 18.72 2.33
C PRO A 2 0.35 17.29 1.82
N ILE A 3 1.15 17.09 0.76
CA ILE A 3 1.42 15.76 0.21
C ILE A 3 2.24 14.92 1.19
N GLY A 4 3.22 15.48 1.90
CA GLY A 4 3.97 14.76 2.94
C GLY A 4 3.09 14.28 4.08
N VAL A 5 2.13 15.10 4.52
CA VAL A 5 1.15 14.72 5.55
C VAL A 5 0.23 13.61 5.03
N ALA A 6 -0.24 13.72 3.79
CA ALA A 6 -1.08 12.70 3.17
C ALA A 6 -0.33 11.36 3.01
N LEU A 7 0.95 11.40 2.58
CA LEU A 7 1.82 10.22 2.49
C LEU A 7 1.95 9.50 3.83
N ALA A 8 2.25 10.24 4.91
CA ALA A 8 2.36 9.65 6.24
C ALA A 8 1.06 8.96 6.66
N ARG A 9 -0.09 9.62 6.49
CA ARG A 9 -1.40 9.06 6.87
C ARG A 9 -1.81 7.83 6.05
N VAL A 10 -1.65 7.90 4.72
CA VAL A 10 -2.03 6.79 3.84
C VAL A 10 -1.05 5.62 4.03
N GLY A 11 0.25 5.89 4.15
CA GLY A 11 1.26 4.88 4.41
C GLY A 11 1.04 4.14 5.72
N ASP A 12 0.76 4.87 6.81
CA ASP A 12 0.43 4.28 8.11
C ASP A 12 -0.80 3.36 8.02
N SER A 13 -1.85 3.79 7.32
CA SER A 13 -3.05 2.96 7.12
C SER A 13 -2.81 1.70 6.28
N LEU A 14 -1.75 1.67 5.48
CA LEU A 14 -1.29 0.50 4.73
C LEU A 14 -0.29 -0.37 5.51
N GLY A 15 0.05 0.02 6.76
CA GLY A 15 0.98 -0.70 7.63
C GLY A 15 2.45 -0.46 7.31
N TYR A 16 2.79 0.65 6.66
CA TYR A 16 4.17 1.09 6.48
C TYR A 16 4.66 1.81 7.73
N ASP A 17 5.93 1.59 8.09
CA ASP A 17 6.63 2.40 9.07
C ASP A 17 7.06 3.72 8.40
N MET A 18 6.36 4.80 8.74
CA MET A 18 6.48 6.10 8.07
C MET A 18 7.26 7.09 8.93
N GLU A 19 8.48 7.42 8.52
CA GLU A 19 9.25 8.51 9.09
C GLU A 19 9.10 9.80 8.28
N SER A 20 8.84 10.91 8.95
CA SER A 20 8.85 12.25 8.36
C SER A 20 10.10 13.00 8.81
N TRP A 21 10.91 13.41 7.85
CA TRP A 21 12.12 14.17 8.11
C TRP A 21 12.03 15.59 7.54
N ASP A 22 12.46 16.57 8.33
CA ASP A 22 12.53 17.97 7.91
C ASP A 22 13.96 18.49 8.17
N SER A 23 14.63 18.92 7.12
CA SER A 23 16.01 19.42 7.17
C SER A 23 16.21 20.66 8.07
N GLY A 24 15.11 21.28 8.52
CA GLY A 24 15.14 22.51 9.32
C GLY A 24 15.02 22.34 10.84
N CYS A 25 14.55 21.21 11.34
CA CYS A 25 14.10 21.12 12.73
C CYS A 25 14.87 20.20 13.67
N CYS A 26 15.47 19.11 13.24
CA CYS A 26 16.13 18.17 14.15
C CYS A 26 17.25 17.41 13.44
N GLY A 27 18.48 17.74 13.77
CA GLY A 27 19.70 17.30 13.10
C GLY A 27 20.05 15.81 13.20
N GLY A 28 19.22 14.94 12.65
CA GLY A 28 19.56 13.56 12.40
C GLY A 28 19.39 13.27 10.92
N THR A 29 20.36 12.63 10.27
CA THR A 29 20.14 12.02 8.96
C THR A 29 19.33 10.74 9.16
N PRO A 30 18.25 10.50 8.38
CA PRO A 30 17.52 9.24 8.45
C PRO A 30 18.47 8.07 8.15
N ASP A 31 18.25 6.94 8.80
CA ASP A 31 18.98 5.71 8.45
C ASP A 31 18.50 5.19 7.10
N LEU A 32 19.20 5.58 6.06
CA LEU A 32 18.88 5.19 4.69
C LEU A 32 19.28 3.74 4.35
N ALA A 33 20.05 3.07 5.23
CA ALA A 33 20.51 1.70 4.96
C ALA A 33 19.40 0.66 5.07
N THR A 34 18.37 0.93 5.87
CA THR A 34 17.19 0.06 6.06
C THR A 34 15.92 0.62 5.42
N THR A 35 16.04 1.72 4.70
CA THR A 35 14.90 2.43 4.10
C THR A 35 14.53 1.84 2.74
N ASP A 36 13.30 1.39 2.57
CA ASP A 36 12.77 0.85 1.31
C ASP A 36 12.41 1.94 0.29
N ALA A 37 11.96 3.11 0.77
CA ALA A 37 11.53 4.20 -0.08
C ALA A 37 11.81 5.58 0.53
N VAL A 38 12.29 6.50 -0.28
CA VAL A 38 12.43 7.92 0.06
C VAL A 38 11.56 8.74 -0.88
N VAL A 39 10.69 9.57 -0.32
CA VAL A 39 9.87 10.51 -1.09
C VAL A 39 10.16 11.93 -0.63
N VAL A 40 10.75 12.71 -1.53
CA VAL A 40 11.05 14.12 -1.29
C VAL A 40 9.88 14.96 -1.75
N ALA A 41 9.16 15.56 -0.79
CA ALA A 41 7.98 16.39 -1.00
C ALA A 41 8.21 17.79 -0.40
N SER A 42 9.31 18.45 -0.74
CA SER A 42 9.68 19.79 -0.26
C SER A 42 9.39 20.88 -1.29
N HIS A 43 9.54 22.13 -0.89
CA HIS A 43 9.34 23.29 -1.76
C HIS A 43 10.67 23.94 -2.17
N GLY A 44 11.75 23.18 -2.35
CA GLY A 44 13.02 23.68 -2.85
C GLY A 44 14.07 23.95 -1.78
N ASN A 45 13.99 23.30 -0.63
CA ASN A 45 14.99 23.45 0.44
C ASN A 45 15.68 22.11 0.71
N GLY A 46 16.94 21.97 0.31
CA GLY A 46 17.79 20.83 0.66
C GLY A 46 17.42 19.51 0.01
N GLU A 47 16.69 19.54 -1.10
CA GLU A 47 16.25 18.35 -1.84
C GLU A 47 17.44 17.57 -2.40
N GLU A 48 18.42 18.28 -2.92
CA GLU A 48 19.60 17.73 -3.58
C GLU A 48 20.38 16.80 -2.65
N ALA A 49 20.69 17.26 -1.45
CA ALA A 49 21.46 16.47 -0.48
C ALA A 49 20.74 15.16 -0.09
N VAL A 50 19.41 15.22 0.08
CA VAL A 50 18.61 14.03 0.42
C VAL A 50 18.54 13.05 -0.76
N LEU A 51 18.33 13.55 -1.98
CA LEU A 51 18.27 12.71 -3.19
C LEU A 51 19.62 12.02 -3.45
N GLU A 52 20.74 12.77 -3.35
CA GLU A 52 22.09 12.20 -3.51
C GLU A 52 22.39 11.17 -2.43
N ALA A 53 22.06 11.44 -1.18
CA ALA A 53 22.25 10.49 -0.09
C ALA A 53 21.43 9.21 -0.31
N ALA A 54 20.17 9.33 -0.72
CA ALA A 54 19.31 8.19 -1.01
C ALA A 54 19.84 7.32 -2.17
N VAL A 55 20.33 7.96 -3.23
CA VAL A 55 20.95 7.24 -4.37
C VAL A 55 22.22 6.52 -3.92
N LYS A 56 23.12 7.20 -3.20
CA LYS A 56 24.39 6.62 -2.72
C LYS A 56 24.17 5.50 -1.71
N SER A 57 23.12 5.56 -0.91
CA SER A 57 22.74 4.50 0.05
C SER A 57 22.04 3.31 -0.60
N GLY A 58 21.72 3.38 -1.88
CA GLY A 58 21.10 2.27 -2.59
C GLY A 58 19.60 2.10 -2.32
N VAL A 59 18.91 3.13 -1.81
CA VAL A 59 17.46 3.06 -1.53
C VAL A 59 16.69 2.57 -2.76
N PRO A 60 15.83 1.54 -2.62
CA PRO A 60 15.15 0.92 -3.75
C PRO A 60 14.22 1.87 -4.52
N TYR A 61 13.44 2.69 -3.82
CA TYR A 61 12.58 3.69 -4.43
C TYR A 61 12.96 5.10 -4.01
N ILE A 62 13.17 5.99 -4.97
CA ILE A 62 13.47 7.40 -4.72
C ILE A 62 12.53 8.25 -5.58
N GLY A 63 11.62 8.99 -4.93
CA GLY A 63 10.63 9.83 -5.58
C GLY A 63 10.80 11.31 -5.25
N LEU A 64 10.73 12.17 -6.25
CA LEU A 64 10.68 13.63 -6.09
C LEU A 64 9.30 14.14 -6.51
N VAL A 65 8.59 14.73 -5.57
CA VAL A 65 7.28 15.38 -5.82
C VAL A 65 7.52 16.75 -6.41
N ALA A 66 7.53 16.83 -7.73
CA ALA A 66 7.76 18.06 -8.47
C ALA A 66 7.02 18.04 -9.81
N SER A 67 6.76 19.20 -10.39
CA SER A 67 6.35 19.26 -11.79
C SER A 67 7.48 18.77 -12.72
N ARG A 68 7.15 18.30 -13.92
CA ARG A 68 8.15 17.84 -14.90
C ARG A 68 9.28 18.84 -15.11
N LYS A 69 8.94 20.16 -15.22
CA LYS A 69 9.91 21.22 -15.41
C LYS A 69 10.83 21.39 -14.20
N ARG A 70 10.25 21.39 -13.01
CA ARG A 70 11.04 21.53 -11.76
C ARG A 70 11.88 20.29 -11.50
N GLY A 71 11.33 19.10 -11.67
CA GLY A 71 12.04 17.84 -11.50
C GLY A 71 13.27 17.77 -12.43
N ALA A 72 13.14 18.14 -13.69
CA ALA A 72 14.27 18.21 -14.61
C ALA A 72 15.36 19.21 -14.16
N ALA A 73 14.96 20.35 -13.62
CA ALA A 73 15.92 21.33 -13.09
C ALA A 73 16.66 20.80 -11.84
N VAL A 74 15.97 20.16 -10.92
CA VAL A 74 16.58 19.53 -9.74
C VAL A 74 17.52 18.40 -10.16
N LEU A 75 17.11 17.51 -11.07
CA LEU A 75 18.00 16.45 -11.57
C LEU A 75 19.27 16.99 -12.22
N ALA A 76 19.16 18.12 -12.92
CA ALA A 76 20.31 18.75 -13.57
C ALA A 76 21.31 19.33 -12.54
N SER A 77 20.86 19.75 -11.34
CA SER A 77 21.72 20.32 -10.28
C SER A 77 22.43 19.26 -9.43
N LEU A 78 21.99 17.98 -9.47
CA LEU A 78 22.58 16.92 -8.66
C LEU A 78 23.99 16.54 -9.12
N ASP A 79 24.89 16.31 -8.17
CA ASP A 79 26.22 15.76 -8.42
C ASP A 79 26.18 14.23 -8.49
N LEU A 80 25.49 13.74 -9.52
CA LEU A 80 25.26 12.32 -9.82
C LEU A 80 25.46 12.06 -11.31
N THR A 81 25.79 10.84 -11.64
CA THR A 81 25.86 10.37 -13.04
C THR A 81 24.44 10.27 -13.64
N ASP A 82 24.32 10.21 -14.96
CA ASP A 82 23.01 10.06 -15.63
C ASP A 82 22.32 8.73 -15.26
N GLU A 83 23.09 7.67 -15.03
CA GLU A 83 22.56 6.39 -14.56
C GLU A 83 21.96 6.52 -13.15
N GLU A 84 22.68 7.16 -12.24
CA GLU A 84 22.21 7.44 -10.88
C GLU A 84 20.96 8.34 -10.88
N LYS A 85 20.93 9.39 -11.70
CA LYS A 85 19.77 10.27 -11.87
C LYS A 85 18.54 9.51 -12.38
N SER A 86 18.73 8.51 -13.22
CA SER A 86 17.64 7.69 -13.77
C SER A 86 16.89 6.88 -12.70
N ARG A 87 17.50 6.68 -11.51
CA ARG A 87 16.87 6.01 -10.37
C ARG A 87 15.86 6.89 -9.64
N ILE A 88 15.92 8.21 -9.84
CA ILE A 88 15.02 9.17 -9.20
C ILE A 88 13.76 9.32 -10.06
N ARG A 89 12.62 8.96 -9.51
CA ARG A 89 11.31 9.12 -10.14
C ARG A 89 10.82 10.57 -9.99
N THR A 90 10.62 11.26 -11.10
CA THR A 90 10.06 12.61 -11.09
C THR A 90 9.29 12.89 -12.39
N PRO A 91 8.03 13.33 -12.31
CA PRO A 91 7.18 13.43 -11.11
C PRO A 91 6.99 12.07 -10.41
N ALA A 92 7.04 12.05 -9.08
CA ALA A 92 6.77 10.85 -8.32
C ALA A 92 5.30 10.45 -8.38
N GLY A 93 5.05 9.16 -8.49
CA GLY A 93 3.72 8.56 -8.53
C GLY A 93 3.24 8.18 -9.94
N MET A 94 2.37 7.18 -9.97
CA MET A 94 1.72 6.73 -11.21
C MET A 94 0.75 7.80 -11.72
N ASP A 95 0.65 7.95 -13.05
CA ASP A 95 -0.32 8.85 -13.67
C ASP A 95 -1.73 8.23 -13.62
N ILE A 96 -2.45 8.50 -12.54
CA ILE A 96 -3.83 8.06 -12.30
C ILE A 96 -4.84 9.21 -12.37
N GLY A 97 -4.41 10.39 -12.84
CA GLY A 97 -5.24 11.59 -12.85
C GLY A 97 -5.44 12.21 -11.46
N ALA A 98 -4.55 11.97 -10.50
CA ALA A 98 -4.59 12.47 -9.13
C ALA A 98 -4.67 14.01 -9.08
N ARG A 99 -5.56 14.55 -8.20
CA ARG A 99 -5.80 16.00 -8.04
C ARG A 99 -5.65 16.47 -6.61
N THR A 100 -5.98 15.64 -5.62
CA THR A 100 -5.84 15.96 -4.20
C THR A 100 -4.51 15.46 -3.66
N ALA A 101 -4.10 15.97 -2.49
CA ALA A 101 -2.86 15.52 -1.85
C ALA A 101 -2.92 14.02 -1.51
N GLU A 102 -4.08 13.53 -1.11
CA GLU A 102 -4.33 12.12 -0.79
C GLU A 102 -4.27 11.22 -2.04
N GLU A 103 -4.82 11.67 -3.15
CA GLU A 103 -4.74 10.93 -4.42
C GLU A 103 -3.29 10.88 -4.94
N VAL A 104 -2.53 11.97 -4.80
CA VAL A 104 -1.10 12.00 -5.13
C VAL A 104 -0.33 11.05 -4.21
N ALA A 105 -0.60 11.06 -2.90
CA ALA A 105 0.00 10.12 -1.96
C ALA A 105 -0.29 8.67 -2.32
N LEU A 106 -1.55 8.36 -2.68
CA LEU A 106 -1.94 7.04 -3.15
C LEU A 106 -1.18 6.63 -4.42
N SER A 107 -1.05 7.53 -5.40
CA SER A 107 -0.34 7.25 -6.65
C SER A 107 1.14 6.95 -6.43
N ILE A 108 1.78 7.65 -5.47
CA ILE A 108 3.18 7.42 -5.08
C ILE A 108 3.33 6.06 -4.39
N LEU A 109 2.46 5.74 -3.43
CA LEU A 109 2.50 4.45 -2.73
C LEU A 109 2.21 3.29 -3.68
N ALA A 110 1.31 3.47 -4.66
CA ALA A 110 1.08 2.48 -5.70
C ALA A 110 2.35 2.25 -6.56
N GLU A 111 3.09 3.31 -6.90
CA GLU A 111 4.36 3.19 -7.63
C GLU A 111 5.43 2.48 -6.79
N VAL A 112 5.53 2.78 -5.49
CA VAL A 112 6.40 2.08 -4.53
C VAL A 112 6.08 0.58 -4.51
N ILE A 113 4.80 0.21 -4.42
CA ILE A 113 4.37 -1.19 -4.43
C ILE A 113 4.72 -1.85 -5.76
N ALA A 114 4.47 -1.20 -6.88
CA ALA A 114 4.75 -1.71 -8.21
C ALA A 114 6.25 -1.99 -8.43
N GLN A 115 7.13 -1.19 -7.83
CA GLN A 115 8.58 -1.40 -7.92
C GLN A 115 9.11 -2.53 -7.03
N ARG A 116 8.44 -2.83 -5.91
CA ARG A 116 8.79 -3.97 -5.06
C ARG A 116 8.63 -5.33 -5.75
N THR A 117 7.95 -5.37 -6.88
CA THR A 117 7.66 -6.59 -7.62
C THR A 117 8.80 -7.09 -8.51
N GLY A 118 10.06 -6.78 -8.17
CA GLY A 118 11.24 -7.45 -8.75
C GLY A 118 11.34 -8.94 -8.41
N GLU A 119 10.74 -9.40 -7.34
CA GLU A 119 10.24 -10.76 -7.18
C GLU A 119 8.72 -10.70 -7.15
N PRO A 120 8.00 -11.51 -7.94
CA PRO A 120 6.63 -11.75 -7.63
C PRO A 120 6.68 -12.30 -6.19
N ARG A 121 6.37 -11.45 -5.20
CA ARG A 121 5.81 -11.97 -3.96
C ARG A 121 4.68 -12.82 -4.50
N ALA A 122 4.91 -14.14 -4.52
CA ALA A 122 3.85 -15.08 -4.77
C ALA A 122 2.74 -14.50 -3.94
N MET A 123 1.76 -13.88 -4.60
CA MET A 123 0.53 -13.53 -3.92
C MET A 123 0.28 -14.82 -3.22
N ALA A 124 0.39 -14.78 -1.87
CA ALA A 124 0.11 -15.97 -1.10
C ALA A 124 -1.17 -16.41 -1.74
N THR A 125 -1.06 -17.44 -2.57
CA THR A 125 -2.20 -18.03 -3.27
C THR A 125 -3.09 -18.20 -2.08
N PRO A 126 -4.24 -17.49 -1.96
CA PRO A 126 -4.97 -17.46 -0.72
C PRO A 126 -5.06 -18.93 -0.35
N SER A 127 -4.38 -19.33 0.73
CA SER A 127 -4.16 -20.71 1.11
C SER A 127 -5.53 -21.29 1.03
N SER A 128 -5.83 -22.01 -0.02
CA SER A 128 -7.15 -22.41 -0.51
C SER A 128 -8.23 -21.76 0.35
N VAL A 129 -8.70 -20.56 -0.03
CA VAL A 129 -9.84 -19.93 0.66
C VAL A 129 -10.91 -21.01 0.62
N GLN A 130 -11.06 -21.71 1.71
CA GLN A 130 -12.07 -22.74 1.79
C GLN A 130 -13.40 -22.00 1.71
N THR A 131 -14.20 -22.37 0.73
CA THR A 131 -15.56 -21.87 0.58
C THR A 131 -16.54 -22.98 0.94
N ALA A 132 -17.60 -22.60 1.61
CA ALA A 132 -18.76 -23.45 1.84
C ALA A 132 -19.95 -22.87 1.08
N VAL A 133 -20.90 -23.69 0.74
CA VAL A 133 -22.16 -23.24 0.13
C VAL A 133 -23.16 -22.95 1.24
N ASP A 134 -23.75 -21.74 1.26
CA ASP A 134 -24.85 -21.39 2.17
C ASP A 134 -26.04 -22.32 1.90
N PRO A 135 -26.50 -23.12 2.88
CA PRO A 135 -27.55 -24.11 2.66
C PRO A 135 -28.92 -23.50 2.36
N VAL A 136 -29.11 -22.20 2.62
CA VAL A 136 -30.40 -21.52 2.44
C VAL A 136 -30.52 -20.85 1.07
N CYS A 137 -29.44 -20.22 0.58
CA CYS A 137 -29.48 -19.46 -0.68
C CYS A 137 -28.48 -19.94 -1.74
N HIS A 138 -27.66 -20.93 -1.42
CA HIS A 138 -26.68 -21.57 -2.29
C HIS A 138 -25.56 -20.62 -2.80
N MET A 139 -25.29 -19.53 -2.09
CA MET A 139 -24.14 -18.66 -2.36
C MET A 139 -22.87 -19.24 -1.76
N ASP A 140 -21.74 -19.06 -2.45
CA ASP A 140 -20.43 -19.39 -1.91
C ASP A 140 -20.06 -18.41 -0.78
N VAL A 141 -19.68 -18.96 0.37
CA VAL A 141 -19.27 -18.22 1.57
C VAL A 141 -17.83 -18.58 1.91
N VAL A 142 -17.00 -17.56 2.10
CA VAL A 142 -15.62 -17.74 2.54
C VAL A 142 -15.60 -18.21 4.00
N MET A 143 -14.94 -19.33 4.27
CA MET A 143 -14.81 -19.89 5.61
C MET A 143 -13.69 -19.22 6.37
N VAL A 144 -14.01 -18.13 7.07
CA VAL A 144 -13.09 -17.42 7.98
C VAL A 144 -13.75 -17.24 9.35
N PRO A 145 -12.98 -17.11 10.44
CA PRO A 145 -13.54 -17.00 11.80
C PRO A 145 -14.55 -15.88 11.99
N THR A 146 -14.51 -14.85 11.14
CA THR A 146 -15.42 -13.71 11.14
C THR A 146 -16.68 -13.92 10.32
N SER A 147 -16.77 -14.99 9.51
CA SER A 147 -17.96 -15.31 8.72
C SER A 147 -19.06 -15.89 9.61
N LEU A 148 -20.32 -15.58 9.27
CA LEU A 148 -21.47 -16.11 9.98
C LEU A 148 -21.52 -17.63 9.86
N HIS A 149 -21.64 -18.33 10.99
CA HIS A 149 -21.70 -19.78 11.03
C HIS A 149 -22.56 -20.27 12.21
N ALA A 150 -23.02 -21.52 12.13
CA ALA A 150 -23.67 -22.21 13.22
C ALA A 150 -23.21 -23.68 13.25
N GLU A 151 -23.14 -24.26 14.44
CA GLU A 151 -22.88 -25.69 14.63
C GLU A 151 -24.20 -26.40 14.90
N VAL A 152 -24.51 -27.39 14.07
CA VAL A 152 -25.69 -28.26 14.24
C VAL A 152 -25.24 -29.70 14.01
N ASP A 153 -25.56 -30.59 14.94
CA ASP A 153 -25.22 -32.02 14.93
C ASP A 153 -23.71 -32.32 14.75
N GLY A 154 -22.83 -31.39 15.23
CA GLY A 154 -21.37 -31.52 15.13
C GLY A 154 -20.81 -31.10 13.78
N GLU A 155 -21.61 -30.52 12.89
CA GLU A 155 -21.22 -29.96 11.61
C GLU A 155 -21.33 -28.43 11.62
N THR A 156 -20.35 -27.74 11.03
CA THR A 156 -20.33 -26.27 10.93
C THR A 156 -20.89 -25.81 9.60
N TRP A 157 -21.96 -25.03 9.66
CA TRP A 157 -22.66 -24.47 8.51
C TRP A 157 -22.34 -22.98 8.37
N TRP A 158 -22.07 -22.51 7.15
CA TRP A 158 -21.64 -21.14 6.87
C TRP A 158 -22.70 -20.36 6.09
N PHE A 159 -22.89 -19.07 6.43
CA PHE A 159 -23.99 -18.24 5.90
C PHE A 159 -23.49 -16.93 5.33
N CYS A 160 -24.07 -16.50 4.21
CA CYS A 160 -23.74 -15.27 3.51
C CYS A 160 -24.28 -14.03 4.26
N CYS A 161 -25.37 -14.18 5.03
CA CYS A 161 -25.97 -13.07 5.78
C CYS A 161 -26.77 -13.59 6.99
N GLN A 162 -27.11 -12.65 7.90
CA GLN A 162 -27.85 -12.97 9.12
C GLN A 162 -29.22 -13.61 8.81
N GLY A 163 -29.92 -13.16 7.76
CA GLY A 163 -31.21 -13.68 7.40
C GLY A 163 -31.19 -15.17 6.99
N CYS A 164 -30.09 -15.64 6.36
CA CYS A 164 -29.89 -17.06 6.06
C CYS A 164 -29.63 -17.86 7.33
N LEU A 165 -28.76 -17.36 8.21
CA LEU A 165 -28.49 -17.94 9.51
C LEU A 165 -29.78 -18.11 10.33
N ASP A 166 -30.59 -17.06 10.46
CA ASP A 166 -31.83 -17.08 11.25
C ASP A 166 -32.85 -18.11 10.70
N ARG A 167 -32.96 -18.20 9.38
CA ARG A 167 -33.83 -19.18 8.72
C ARG A 167 -33.37 -20.63 8.93
N PHE A 168 -32.06 -20.85 8.86
CA PHE A 168 -31.47 -22.17 9.08
C PHE A 168 -31.65 -22.60 10.54
N VAL A 169 -31.39 -21.70 11.51
CA VAL A 169 -31.53 -22.00 12.94
C VAL A 169 -33.00 -22.29 13.32
N ALA A 170 -33.94 -21.65 12.64
CA ALA A 170 -35.38 -21.86 12.89
C ALA A 170 -35.85 -23.28 12.45
N ASP A 171 -35.30 -23.85 11.38
CA ASP A 171 -35.59 -25.22 10.90
C ASP A 171 -34.39 -25.80 10.16
N PRO A 172 -33.37 -26.31 10.90
CA PRO A 172 -32.17 -26.89 10.27
C PRO A 172 -32.51 -28.12 9.39
N ALA A 173 -33.53 -28.89 9.74
CA ALA A 173 -33.90 -30.12 9.03
C ALA A 173 -34.42 -29.84 7.59
N ALA A 174 -34.93 -28.64 7.33
CA ALA A 174 -35.39 -28.24 6.00
C ALA A 174 -34.21 -27.98 5.03
N PHE A 175 -33.01 -27.71 5.53
CA PHE A 175 -31.85 -27.30 4.74
C PHE A 175 -30.66 -28.28 4.80
N ALA A 176 -30.60 -29.14 5.81
CA ALA A 176 -29.53 -30.12 5.99
C ALA A 176 -29.62 -31.37 5.03
N ARG A 177 -30.54 -31.36 4.08
CA ARG A 177 -30.70 -32.44 3.08
C ARG A 177 -30.44 -31.87 1.68
N ALA A 178 -29.19 -31.64 1.35
CA ALA A 178 -28.78 -31.42 -0.05
C ALA A 178 -27.56 -32.27 -0.36
#